data_5856df08ed61bccefd453423eeeee9ad
#
_entry.id   5856df08ed61bccefd453423eeeee9ad
#
_cell.length_a   1.000
_cell.length_b   1.000
_cell.length_c   1.000
_cell.angle_alpha   90.00
_cell.angle_beta   90.00
_cell.angle_gamma   90.00
#
_symmetry.space_group_name_H-M   'P 1'
#
loop_
_entity.id
_entity.type
_entity.pdbx_description
1 polymer ?
#
loop_
_entity_poly.entity_id
_entity_poly.type
_entity_poly.pdbx_seq_one_letter_code
_entity_poly.pdbx_strand_id
1 'polypeptide(L)'
;MVKTIPYGSWRSPITSDSIVSSSIRLGAVRLDGPDIYWSELRPTEGGRQLVVRYGPEDAPGSVTDVTPALFNVRTRVHEYGGGAYLVHKGAVYFSNFADQRLYVQRAGEAPEVLTPEVSPAAGLRYADAVMDEANDRLICVVEDHRQSGEAVNAIAAVSLKGGVPKVLVSGNDFYSSPRLSPDGTELAWITWNHPQMPWDGTELWLAKVLEDGSLSRPQKLVGNVKESVCQPRWSPAGTLHFISDATGWWNLYRWEGERGEPLFPMESEFSGPQWNFGQSSYGFEDDGTILCTYTYEGTARLGRLDTLARSLDEIPTPYCGVGSLQVGKGLATFLAASTTAPSAVVRLNLSTLQMTTLRLSSTVTIDPGYISEPEVISFPTTGGFNAYGIYYRSIF
;
A
#
# COMPACT_ATOMS: atom_id res chain seq x y z
N MET A 1 -11.77 -44.53 -18.67
CA MET A 1 -12.49 -44.02 -19.85
C MET A 1 -12.51 -42.50 -19.76
N VAL A 2 -12.00 -41.83 -20.75
CA VAL A 2 -12.11 -40.35 -20.84
C VAL A 2 -13.59 -40.01 -21.08
N LYS A 3 -14.15 -39.19 -20.23
CA LYS A 3 -15.55 -38.78 -20.32
C LYS A 3 -15.60 -37.47 -21.14
N THR A 4 -16.11 -37.55 -22.35
CA THR A 4 -16.28 -36.36 -23.21
C THR A 4 -17.62 -35.70 -22.89
N ILE A 5 -17.59 -34.42 -22.55
CA ILE A 5 -18.79 -33.61 -22.21
C ILE A 5 -18.69 -32.31 -23.03
N PRO A 6 -19.82 -31.75 -23.51
CA PRO A 6 -19.82 -30.48 -24.23
C PRO A 6 -19.20 -29.35 -23.39
N TYR A 7 -18.54 -28.41 -24.06
CA TYR A 7 -17.98 -27.21 -23.42
C TYR A 7 -19.04 -26.47 -22.60
N GLY A 8 -18.69 -26.02 -21.41
CA GLY A 8 -19.58 -25.30 -20.49
C GLY A 8 -20.55 -26.16 -19.70
N SER A 9 -20.62 -27.50 -19.92
CA SER A 9 -21.49 -28.41 -19.17
C SER A 9 -20.75 -29.24 -18.09
N TRP A 10 -19.48 -28.94 -17.85
CA TRP A 10 -18.65 -29.57 -16.82
C TRP A 10 -19.12 -29.13 -15.43
N ARG A 11 -19.29 -30.09 -14.54
CA ARG A 11 -19.59 -29.76 -13.15
C ARG A 11 -18.30 -29.32 -12.44
N SER A 12 -18.33 -28.10 -11.94
CA SER A 12 -17.26 -27.57 -11.08
C SER A 12 -17.65 -27.73 -9.60
N PRO A 13 -16.72 -28.11 -8.70
CA PRO A 13 -16.93 -28.02 -7.27
C PRO A 13 -16.94 -26.55 -6.79
N ILE A 14 -16.42 -25.62 -7.61
CA ILE A 14 -16.40 -24.20 -7.32
C ILE A 14 -17.74 -23.61 -7.80
N THR A 15 -18.58 -23.23 -6.84
CA THR A 15 -19.88 -22.58 -7.08
C THR A 15 -19.82 -21.11 -6.73
N SER A 16 -20.77 -20.33 -7.25
CA SER A 16 -20.90 -18.90 -6.84
C SER A 16 -21.03 -18.77 -5.32
N ASP A 17 -21.80 -19.65 -4.69
CA ASP A 17 -21.97 -19.65 -3.21
C ASP A 17 -20.66 -19.93 -2.49
N SER A 18 -19.84 -20.89 -2.97
CA SER A 18 -18.55 -21.20 -2.36
C SER A 18 -17.57 -20.04 -2.46
N ILE A 19 -17.61 -19.27 -3.56
CA ILE A 19 -16.74 -18.09 -3.76
C ILE A 19 -17.10 -16.97 -2.78
N VAL A 20 -18.38 -16.73 -2.51
CA VAL A 20 -18.83 -15.59 -1.70
C VAL A 20 -19.01 -15.91 -0.21
N SER A 21 -19.22 -17.18 0.15
CA SER A 21 -19.64 -17.58 1.51
C SER A 21 -18.53 -17.48 2.57
N SER A 22 -17.26 -17.54 2.20
CA SER A 22 -16.14 -17.61 3.14
C SER A 22 -14.92 -16.79 2.71
N SER A 23 -15.06 -15.94 1.69
CA SER A 23 -13.96 -15.10 1.22
C SER A 23 -13.97 -13.75 1.91
N ILE A 24 -12.80 -13.31 2.38
CA ILE A 24 -12.52 -11.94 2.83
C ILE A 24 -11.50 -11.33 1.88
N ARG A 25 -11.54 -9.99 1.74
CA ARG A 25 -10.47 -9.30 1.01
C ARG A 25 -9.47 -8.74 2.01
N LEU A 26 -8.23 -9.21 1.92
CA LEU A 26 -7.10 -8.74 2.71
C LEU A 26 -6.50 -7.49 2.05
N GLY A 27 -6.05 -6.53 2.85
CA GLY A 27 -5.47 -5.29 2.32
C GLY A 27 -4.64 -4.51 3.34
N ALA A 28 -3.91 -3.52 2.85
CA ALA A 28 -3.28 -2.45 3.61
C ALA A 28 -2.52 -2.93 4.87
N VAL A 29 -1.52 -3.79 4.70
CA VAL A 29 -0.68 -4.27 5.82
C VAL A 29 0.10 -3.10 6.44
N ARG A 30 0.22 -3.08 7.78
CA ARG A 30 1.01 -2.12 8.55
C ARG A 30 1.77 -2.84 9.68
N LEU A 31 2.90 -2.26 10.07
CA LEU A 31 3.68 -2.67 11.25
C LEU A 31 3.65 -1.57 12.31
N ASP A 32 3.55 -1.98 13.58
CA ASP A 32 3.76 -1.11 14.73
C ASP A 32 4.57 -1.92 15.77
N GLY A 33 5.89 -1.71 15.77
CA GLY A 33 6.80 -2.57 16.50
C GLY A 33 6.70 -4.03 16.06
N PRO A 34 6.42 -4.98 16.98
CA PRO A 34 6.26 -6.39 16.66
C PRO A 34 4.83 -6.74 16.17
N ASP A 35 3.88 -5.84 16.32
CA ASP A 35 2.48 -6.05 15.97
C ASP A 35 2.25 -5.85 14.47
N ILE A 36 1.45 -6.72 13.89
CA ILE A 36 1.08 -6.70 12.47
C ILE A 36 -0.41 -6.38 12.37
N TYR A 37 -0.72 -5.37 11.56
CA TYR A 37 -2.09 -4.95 11.29
C TYR A 37 -2.39 -5.08 9.81
N TRP A 38 -3.64 -5.39 9.47
CA TRP A 38 -4.14 -5.32 8.09
C TRP A 38 -5.63 -5.02 8.06
N SER A 39 -6.14 -4.66 6.90
CA SER A 39 -7.58 -4.50 6.73
C SER A 39 -8.22 -5.78 6.19
N GLU A 40 -9.41 -6.11 6.68
CA GLU A 40 -10.28 -7.15 6.16
C GLU A 40 -11.58 -6.52 5.65
N LEU A 41 -11.94 -6.74 4.39
CA LEU A 41 -13.30 -6.50 3.91
C LEU A 41 -14.08 -7.80 4.05
N ARG A 42 -15.16 -7.77 4.84
CA ARG A 42 -15.97 -8.94 5.18
C ARG A 42 -17.34 -8.87 4.48
N PRO A 43 -17.59 -9.65 3.44
CA PRO A 43 -18.89 -9.68 2.74
C PRO A 43 -20.04 -10.04 3.68
N THR A 44 -19.83 -10.95 4.62
CA THR A 44 -20.83 -11.39 5.63
C THR A 44 -21.26 -10.28 6.60
N GLU A 45 -20.50 -9.20 6.66
CA GLU A 45 -20.78 -8.01 7.45
C GLU A 45 -21.27 -6.82 6.58
N GLY A 46 -21.94 -7.11 5.46
CA GLY A 46 -22.41 -6.09 4.51
C GLY A 46 -21.29 -5.37 3.74
N GLY A 47 -20.14 -6.02 3.58
CA GLY A 47 -18.98 -5.44 2.90
C GLY A 47 -18.20 -4.44 3.79
N ARG A 48 -18.34 -4.54 5.11
CA ARG A 48 -17.59 -3.73 6.06
C ARG A 48 -16.09 -4.03 5.95
N GLN A 49 -15.29 -2.99 5.90
CA GLN A 49 -13.83 -3.07 6.03
C GLN A 49 -13.42 -2.65 7.43
N LEU A 50 -12.62 -3.46 8.08
CA LEU A 50 -12.14 -3.24 9.44
C LEU A 50 -10.64 -3.45 9.52
N VAL A 51 -10.02 -2.98 10.60
CA VAL A 51 -8.62 -3.27 10.94
C VAL A 51 -8.58 -4.39 11.94
N VAL A 52 -7.72 -5.37 11.68
CA VAL A 52 -7.38 -6.46 12.58
C VAL A 52 -5.92 -6.38 12.99
N ARG A 53 -5.59 -6.98 14.15
CA ARG A 53 -4.24 -7.06 14.72
C ARG A 53 -3.86 -8.51 14.95
N TYR A 54 -2.59 -8.79 14.70
CA TYR A 54 -1.88 -10.00 15.11
C TYR A 54 -0.67 -9.60 15.94
N GLY A 55 -0.62 -10.03 17.19
CA GLY A 55 0.51 -9.80 18.10
C GLY A 55 1.54 -10.93 18.06
N PRO A 56 2.73 -10.74 18.63
CA PRO A 56 3.81 -11.73 18.62
C PRO A 56 3.47 -13.01 19.40
N GLU A 57 2.58 -12.92 20.40
CA GLU A 57 2.13 -14.04 21.24
C GLU A 57 0.88 -14.74 20.69
N ASP A 58 0.29 -14.21 19.60
CA ASP A 58 -0.90 -14.80 19.01
C ASP A 58 -0.57 -16.07 18.21
N ALA A 59 -1.44 -17.07 18.29
CA ALA A 59 -1.31 -18.27 17.46
C ALA A 59 -1.58 -17.92 15.98
N PRO A 60 -0.90 -18.58 15.01
CA PRO A 60 -1.20 -18.39 13.59
C PRO A 60 -2.69 -18.58 13.29
N GLY A 61 -3.29 -17.64 12.55
CA GLY A 61 -4.73 -17.61 12.26
C GLY A 61 -5.61 -16.96 13.31
N SER A 62 -5.09 -16.69 14.51
CA SER A 62 -5.76 -15.91 15.56
C SER A 62 -5.58 -14.42 15.27
N VAL A 63 -6.67 -13.66 15.24
CA VAL A 63 -6.64 -12.22 15.00
C VAL A 63 -7.63 -11.51 15.90
N THR A 64 -7.33 -10.28 16.26
CA THR A 64 -8.21 -9.43 17.07
C THR A 64 -8.77 -8.30 16.21
N ASP A 65 -10.10 -8.16 16.17
CA ASP A 65 -10.75 -7.00 15.55
C ASP A 65 -10.44 -5.76 16.38
N VAL A 66 -9.84 -4.75 15.73
CA VAL A 66 -9.49 -3.48 16.40
C VAL A 66 -10.63 -2.47 16.29
N THR A 67 -11.18 -2.32 15.08
CA THR A 67 -12.24 -1.33 14.85
C THR A 67 -13.62 -1.94 15.08
N PRO A 68 -14.50 -1.26 15.88
CA PRO A 68 -15.83 -1.78 16.26
C PRO A 68 -16.79 -1.90 15.08
N ALA A 69 -17.83 -2.72 15.24
CA ALA A 69 -18.79 -3.10 14.19
C ALA A 69 -19.52 -1.92 13.51
N LEU A 70 -19.66 -0.77 14.16
CA LEU A 70 -20.32 0.42 13.61
C LEU A 70 -19.43 1.21 12.63
N PHE A 71 -18.14 0.89 12.54
CA PHE A 71 -17.18 1.61 11.70
C PHE A 71 -16.78 0.78 10.48
N ASN A 72 -16.61 1.48 9.37
CA ASN A 72 -16.12 0.94 8.10
C ASN A 72 -14.89 1.74 7.66
N VAL A 73 -13.71 1.13 7.76
CA VAL A 73 -12.40 1.77 7.56
C VAL A 73 -12.10 1.92 6.07
N ARG A 74 -12.68 2.96 5.48
CA ARG A 74 -12.52 3.29 4.07
C ARG A 74 -12.57 4.80 3.87
N THR A 75 -11.89 5.27 2.85
CA THR A 75 -11.95 6.65 2.36
C THR A 75 -12.39 6.68 0.89
N ARG A 76 -12.94 7.81 0.46
CA ARG A 76 -13.32 8.09 -0.93
C ARG A 76 -12.43 9.15 -1.58
N VAL A 77 -11.30 9.48 -0.97
CA VAL A 77 -10.33 10.39 -1.60
C VAL A 77 -9.92 9.84 -2.96
N HIS A 78 -9.92 10.66 -4.00
CA HIS A 78 -9.70 10.30 -5.41
C HIS A 78 -10.62 9.15 -5.89
N GLU A 79 -11.80 8.97 -5.29
CA GLU A 79 -12.79 7.90 -5.54
C GLU A 79 -12.28 6.46 -5.24
N TYR A 80 -11.03 6.13 -5.58
CA TYR A 80 -10.44 4.80 -5.36
C TYR A 80 -10.00 4.55 -3.91
N GLY A 81 -9.73 5.60 -3.15
CA GLY A 81 -9.33 5.51 -1.74
C GLY A 81 -7.95 4.86 -1.54
N GLY A 82 -7.85 3.99 -0.55
CA GLY A 82 -6.58 3.47 -0.03
C GLY A 82 -6.02 4.37 1.07
N GLY A 83 -4.97 3.92 1.77
CA GLY A 83 -4.38 4.71 2.86
C GLY A 83 -5.38 5.13 3.94
N ALA A 84 -6.45 4.33 4.16
CA ALA A 84 -7.56 4.68 5.02
C ALA A 84 -7.24 4.60 6.50
N TYR A 85 -6.10 4.03 6.89
CA TYR A 85 -5.67 3.97 8.28
C TYR A 85 -4.16 4.03 8.46
N LEU A 86 -3.76 4.46 9.64
CA LEU A 86 -2.41 4.49 10.17
C LEU A 86 -2.43 3.82 11.55
N VAL A 87 -1.36 3.10 11.90
CA VAL A 87 -1.14 2.61 13.27
C VAL A 87 0.08 3.32 13.86
N HIS A 88 -0.03 3.73 15.11
CA HIS A 88 1.07 4.37 15.83
C HIS A 88 0.93 4.12 17.34
N LYS A 89 1.94 3.46 17.94
CA LYS A 89 1.97 3.11 19.38
C LYS A 89 0.69 2.42 19.86
N GLY A 90 0.19 1.46 19.07
CA GLY A 90 -1.01 0.69 19.35
C GLY A 90 -2.33 1.41 19.09
N ALA A 91 -2.31 2.70 18.76
CA ALA A 91 -3.50 3.44 18.38
C ALA A 91 -3.72 3.36 16.86
N VAL A 92 -4.97 3.15 16.45
CA VAL A 92 -5.36 3.11 15.02
C VAL A 92 -6.12 4.38 14.68
N TYR A 93 -5.55 5.16 13.76
CA TYR A 93 -6.16 6.36 13.19
C TYR A 93 -6.78 6.00 11.86
N PHE A 94 -8.05 6.29 11.62
CA PHE A 94 -8.71 5.82 10.41
C PHE A 94 -9.81 6.76 9.90
N SER A 95 -10.05 6.71 8.59
CA SER A 95 -11.19 7.34 7.93
C SER A 95 -12.39 6.40 7.97
N ASN A 96 -13.53 6.88 8.46
CA ASN A 96 -14.77 6.13 8.47
C ASN A 96 -15.59 6.39 7.19
N PHE A 97 -16.05 5.35 6.52
CA PHE A 97 -16.70 5.44 5.21
C PHE A 97 -18.01 6.25 5.22
N ALA A 98 -18.78 6.14 6.29
CA ALA A 98 -20.12 6.72 6.35
C ALA A 98 -20.11 8.25 6.33
N ASP A 99 -19.18 8.86 7.04
CA ASP A 99 -19.07 10.31 7.25
C ASP A 99 -17.77 10.93 6.74
N GLN A 100 -16.81 10.07 6.29
CA GLN A 100 -15.48 10.44 5.82
C GLN A 100 -14.63 11.19 6.85
N ARG A 101 -15.00 11.15 8.12
CA ARG A 101 -14.25 11.78 9.23
C ARG A 101 -13.11 10.88 9.69
N LEU A 102 -12.08 11.50 10.26
CA LEU A 102 -10.99 10.80 10.93
C LEU A 102 -11.36 10.48 12.38
N TYR A 103 -11.01 9.26 12.78
CA TYR A 103 -11.19 8.75 14.13
C TYR A 103 -9.87 8.19 14.66
N VAL A 104 -9.74 8.12 15.97
CA VAL A 104 -8.69 7.35 16.65
C VAL A 104 -9.33 6.28 17.53
N GLN A 105 -8.84 5.05 17.41
CA GLN A 105 -9.19 3.91 18.25
C GLN A 105 -7.98 3.54 19.09
N ARG A 106 -8.09 3.68 20.41
CA ARG A 106 -7.09 3.18 21.36
C ARG A 106 -7.56 1.85 21.96
N ALA A 107 -6.61 1.05 22.40
CA ALA A 107 -6.92 -0.26 22.98
C ALA A 107 -7.87 -0.12 24.20
N GLY A 108 -9.00 -0.85 24.16
CA GLY A 108 -9.99 -0.85 25.24
C GLY A 108 -10.90 0.40 25.32
N GLU A 109 -10.75 1.38 24.42
CA GLU A 109 -11.55 2.59 24.40
C GLU A 109 -12.54 2.58 23.23
N ALA A 110 -13.57 3.41 23.26
CA ALA A 110 -14.40 3.69 22.09
C ALA A 110 -13.67 4.61 21.11
N PRO A 111 -13.92 4.48 19.78
CA PRO A 111 -13.33 5.41 18.82
C PRO A 111 -13.73 6.87 19.12
N GLU A 112 -12.72 7.73 19.13
CA GLU A 112 -12.87 9.17 19.30
C GLU A 112 -12.72 9.86 17.95
N VAL A 113 -13.59 10.84 17.66
CA VAL A 113 -13.54 11.61 16.41
C VAL A 113 -12.52 12.73 16.49
N LEU A 114 -11.68 12.87 15.45
CA LEU A 114 -10.65 13.92 15.36
C LEU A 114 -11.06 15.10 14.49
N THR A 115 -11.96 14.92 13.52
CA THR A 115 -12.32 15.99 12.58
C THR A 115 -13.78 16.42 12.76
N PRO A 116 -14.11 17.70 12.50
CA PRO A 116 -15.47 18.20 12.67
C PRO A 116 -16.43 17.60 11.64
N GLU A 117 -17.70 17.64 11.93
CA GLU A 117 -18.74 17.50 10.93
C GLU A 117 -18.78 18.75 10.06
N VAL A 118 -19.00 18.55 8.75
CA VAL A 118 -19.04 19.63 7.77
C VAL A 118 -20.29 19.52 6.89
N SER A 119 -20.65 20.63 6.24
CA SER A 119 -21.72 20.68 5.27
C SER A 119 -21.13 20.94 3.87
N PRO A 120 -21.48 20.15 2.84
CA PRO A 120 -22.33 18.95 2.92
C PRO A 120 -21.66 17.82 3.70
N ALA A 121 -22.44 16.87 4.16
CA ALA A 121 -21.91 15.67 4.84
C ALA A 121 -20.86 14.96 3.96
N ALA A 122 -19.77 14.48 4.58
CA ALA A 122 -18.61 13.93 3.88
C ALA A 122 -17.93 14.91 2.89
N GLY A 123 -18.14 16.22 3.07
CA GLY A 123 -17.54 17.28 2.26
C GLY A 123 -16.04 17.44 2.47
N LEU A 124 -15.47 16.90 3.54
CA LEU A 124 -14.02 16.72 3.72
C LEU A 124 -13.72 15.23 3.82
N ARG A 125 -12.74 14.78 3.05
CA ARG A 125 -12.29 13.39 3.02
C ARG A 125 -10.79 13.33 3.27
N TYR A 126 -10.33 12.27 3.94
CA TYR A 126 -8.94 12.14 4.41
C TYR A 126 -8.35 10.81 4.00
N ALA A 127 -7.06 10.81 3.61
CA ALA A 127 -6.31 9.61 3.25
C ALA A 127 -4.81 9.76 3.51
N ASP A 128 -4.11 8.62 3.54
CA ASP A 128 -2.65 8.49 3.49
C ASP A 128 -1.93 9.32 4.56
N ALA A 129 -2.37 9.16 5.81
CA ALA A 129 -1.85 9.91 6.95
C ALA A 129 -0.46 9.40 7.38
N VAL A 130 0.36 10.34 7.88
CA VAL A 130 1.60 10.09 8.62
C VAL A 130 1.53 10.81 9.97
N MET A 131 2.16 10.20 11.00
CA MET A 131 2.25 10.80 12.33
C MET A 131 3.37 11.85 12.38
N ASP A 132 3.04 13.02 12.92
CA ASP A 132 3.99 14.06 13.32
C ASP A 132 3.89 14.23 14.85
N GLU A 133 4.72 13.42 15.53
CA GLU A 133 4.74 13.38 16.99
C GLU A 133 5.17 14.72 17.62
N ALA A 134 6.14 15.39 17.00
CA ALA A 134 6.70 16.63 17.53
C ALA A 134 5.64 17.75 17.60
N ASN A 135 4.63 17.70 16.75
CA ASN A 135 3.56 18.69 16.67
C ASN A 135 2.18 18.16 17.10
N ASP A 136 2.09 16.98 17.73
CA ASP A 136 0.82 16.34 18.16
C ASP A 136 -0.24 16.31 17.05
N ARG A 137 0.09 15.86 15.83
CA ARG A 137 -0.81 15.89 14.68
C ARG A 137 -0.60 14.75 13.69
N LEU A 138 -1.60 14.53 12.85
CA LEU A 138 -1.48 13.78 11.62
C LEU A 138 -1.23 14.76 10.46
N ILE A 139 -0.39 14.37 9.50
CA ILE A 139 -0.30 15.03 8.19
C ILE A 139 -0.89 14.07 7.17
N CYS A 140 -1.87 14.51 6.38
CA CYS A 140 -2.61 13.65 5.45
C CYS A 140 -3.05 14.39 4.19
N VAL A 141 -3.45 13.63 3.18
CA VAL A 141 -4.18 14.17 2.02
C VAL A 141 -5.60 14.50 2.47
N VAL A 142 -6.07 15.69 2.09
CA VAL A 142 -7.44 16.15 2.26
C VAL A 142 -8.04 16.49 0.92
N GLU A 143 -9.26 16.03 0.67
CA GLU A 143 -10.06 16.34 -0.49
C GLU A 143 -11.30 17.13 -0.03
N ASP A 144 -11.46 18.37 -0.50
CA ASP A 144 -12.50 19.30 -0.09
C ASP A 144 -13.57 19.44 -1.17
N HIS A 145 -14.77 18.93 -0.90
CA HIS A 145 -15.97 18.97 -1.75
C HIS A 145 -17.00 20.00 -1.28
N ARG A 146 -16.64 20.92 -0.39
CA ARG A 146 -17.62 21.88 0.18
C ARG A 146 -18.00 23.00 -0.80
N GLN A 147 -17.21 23.18 -1.85
CA GLN A 147 -17.52 24.11 -2.94
C GLN A 147 -18.08 23.35 -4.15
N SER A 148 -18.79 24.06 -5.01
CA SER A 148 -19.25 23.51 -6.29
C SER A 148 -18.09 23.40 -7.28
N GLY A 149 -18.08 22.36 -8.13
CA GLY A 149 -17.05 22.10 -9.12
C GLY A 149 -16.12 20.96 -8.72
N GLU A 150 -14.90 21.00 -9.20
CA GLU A 150 -13.87 20.02 -8.85
C GLU A 150 -13.47 20.12 -7.37
N ALA A 151 -13.17 19.00 -6.76
CA ALA A 151 -12.69 18.98 -5.40
C ALA A 151 -11.31 19.63 -5.27
N VAL A 152 -11.08 20.38 -4.20
CA VAL A 152 -9.77 20.95 -3.90
C VAL A 152 -8.97 19.94 -3.06
N ASN A 153 -7.86 19.49 -3.61
CA ASN A 153 -6.94 18.61 -2.91
C ASN A 153 -5.82 19.40 -2.22
N ALA A 154 -5.39 18.92 -1.07
CA ALA A 154 -4.32 19.52 -0.29
C ALA A 154 -3.63 18.49 0.61
N ILE A 155 -2.44 18.84 1.12
CA ILE A 155 -1.87 18.23 2.31
C ILE A 155 -2.24 19.09 3.50
N ALA A 156 -2.81 18.49 4.54
CA ALA A 156 -3.24 19.19 5.73
C ALA A 156 -2.81 18.49 7.01
N ALA A 157 -2.69 19.29 8.06
CA ALA A 157 -2.46 18.83 9.42
C ALA A 157 -3.78 18.71 10.19
N VAL A 158 -3.96 17.59 10.89
CA VAL A 158 -5.09 17.32 11.80
C VAL A 158 -4.54 17.11 13.20
N SER A 159 -4.91 17.99 14.14
CA SER A 159 -4.47 17.87 15.53
C SER A 159 -4.97 16.57 16.17
N LEU A 160 -4.13 15.90 16.97
CA LEU A 160 -4.54 14.74 17.77
C LEU A 160 -5.54 15.11 18.89
N LYS A 161 -5.70 16.41 19.20
CA LYS A 161 -6.74 16.94 20.11
C LYS A 161 -8.04 17.25 19.38
N GLY A 162 -8.09 16.95 18.08
CA GLY A 162 -9.22 17.23 17.21
C GLY A 162 -9.28 18.67 16.71
N GLY A 163 -10.22 18.93 15.80
CA GLY A 163 -10.50 20.26 15.28
C GLY A 163 -10.46 20.36 13.76
N VAL A 164 -10.52 21.60 13.26
CA VAL A 164 -10.50 21.90 11.82
C VAL A 164 -9.10 21.65 11.25
N PRO A 165 -8.95 20.90 10.12
CA PRO A 165 -7.67 20.68 9.49
C PRO A 165 -7.01 22.00 9.08
N LYS A 166 -5.68 22.10 9.29
CA LYS A 166 -4.88 23.23 8.82
C LYS A 166 -4.19 22.84 7.50
N VAL A 167 -4.52 23.48 6.40
CA VAL A 167 -3.85 23.27 5.12
C VAL A 167 -2.39 23.67 5.23
N LEU A 168 -1.49 22.76 4.83
CA LEU A 168 -0.04 22.97 4.78
C LEU A 168 0.44 23.29 3.36
N VAL A 169 -0.11 22.57 2.36
CA VAL A 169 0.23 22.74 0.93
C VAL A 169 -1.03 22.56 0.10
N SER A 170 -1.20 23.42 -0.91
CA SER A 170 -2.27 23.34 -1.91
C SER A 170 -1.80 23.97 -3.23
N GLY A 171 -2.60 23.88 -4.30
CA GLY A 171 -2.33 24.51 -5.59
C GLY A 171 -2.09 23.53 -6.74
N ASN A 172 -1.93 22.23 -6.47
CA ASN A 172 -1.97 21.16 -7.47
C ASN A 172 -3.34 20.47 -7.45
N ASP A 173 -3.69 19.80 -8.57
CA ASP A 173 -4.97 19.09 -8.67
C ASP A 173 -5.00 17.87 -7.75
N PHE A 174 -3.86 17.18 -7.57
CA PHE A 174 -3.78 15.95 -6.78
C PHE A 174 -2.52 15.90 -5.91
N TYR A 175 -2.67 15.24 -4.76
CA TYR A 175 -1.62 15.02 -3.78
C TYR A 175 -1.62 13.55 -3.31
N SER A 176 -0.45 12.98 -3.05
CA SER A 176 -0.32 11.67 -2.40
C SER A 176 0.97 11.56 -1.60
N SER A 177 1.03 10.51 -0.80
CA SER A 177 2.25 10.04 -0.13
C SER A 177 2.99 11.09 0.68
N PRO A 178 2.34 11.87 1.58
CA PRO A 178 3.08 12.67 2.53
C PRO A 178 3.92 11.76 3.43
N ARG A 179 5.22 12.03 3.52
CA ARG A 179 6.17 11.23 4.33
C ARG A 179 7.10 12.14 5.09
N LEU A 180 7.02 12.06 6.40
CA LEU A 180 7.86 12.82 7.31
C LEU A 180 9.19 12.09 7.50
N SER A 181 10.31 12.84 7.54
CA SER A 181 11.63 12.30 7.86
C SER A 181 11.64 11.71 9.29
N PRO A 182 12.54 10.76 9.60
CA PRO A 182 12.58 10.14 10.93
C PRO A 182 12.78 11.12 12.08
N ASP A 183 13.47 12.23 11.84
CA ASP A 183 13.68 13.31 12.81
C ASP A 183 12.55 14.35 12.83
N GLY A 184 11.56 14.21 11.96
CA GLY A 184 10.41 15.11 11.86
C GLY A 184 10.69 16.47 11.24
N THR A 185 11.88 16.71 10.68
CA THR A 185 12.30 18.04 10.19
C THR A 185 11.98 18.30 8.73
N GLU A 186 11.68 17.26 7.96
CA GLU A 186 11.39 17.37 6.53
C GLU A 186 10.15 16.56 6.15
N LEU A 187 9.33 17.13 5.26
CA LEU A 187 8.16 16.46 4.68
C LEU A 187 8.36 16.34 3.17
N ALA A 188 8.26 15.11 2.66
CA ALA A 188 8.21 14.80 1.23
C ALA A 188 6.78 14.42 0.83
N TRP A 189 6.37 14.72 -0.42
CA TRP A 189 5.08 14.31 -0.98
C TRP A 189 5.10 14.29 -2.50
N ILE A 190 4.09 13.65 -3.09
CA ILE A 190 3.88 13.58 -4.54
C ILE A 190 2.71 14.46 -4.95
N THR A 191 2.83 15.09 -6.14
CA THR A 191 1.74 15.83 -6.79
C THR A 191 1.66 15.50 -8.27
N TRP A 192 0.49 15.71 -8.84
CA TRP A 192 0.28 15.76 -10.30
C TRP A 192 -0.91 16.66 -10.63
N ASN A 193 -1.04 17.01 -11.91
CA ASN A 193 -2.11 17.85 -12.41
C ASN A 193 -2.71 17.23 -13.67
N HIS A 194 -3.95 17.57 -13.97
CA HIS A 194 -4.57 17.20 -15.24
C HIS A 194 -3.73 17.65 -16.44
N PRO A 195 -3.66 16.87 -17.52
CA PRO A 195 -4.39 15.62 -17.78
C PRO A 195 -3.65 14.36 -17.31
N GLN A 196 -2.52 14.47 -16.59
CA GLN A 196 -1.73 13.33 -16.16
C GLN A 196 -2.46 12.46 -15.14
N MET A 197 -2.28 11.16 -15.28
CA MET A 197 -2.52 10.20 -14.21
C MET A 197 -1.21 9.96 -13.44
N PRO A 198 -1.26 9.39 -12.21
CA PRO A 198 -0.05 9.22 -11.42
C PRO A 198 0.99 8.26 -12.02
N TRP A 199 0.65 7.52 -13.06
CA TRP A 199 1.56 6.67 -13.83
C TRP A 199 2.04 7.30 -15.13
N ASP A 200 1.54 8.47 -15.52
CA ASP A 200 2.01 9.23 -16.69
C ASP A 200 3.08 10.24 -16.30
N GLY A 201 2.82 11.01 -15.23
CA GLY A 201 3.74 12.03 -14.78
C GLY A 201 3.36 12.60 -13.41
N THR A 202 4.33 12.62 -12.51
CA THR A 202 4.20 13.12 -11.14
C THR A 202 5.43 13.92 -10.75
N GLU A 203 5.33 14.66 -9.66
CA GLU A 203 6.44 15.45 -9.10
C GLU A 203 6.63 15.10 -7.62
N LEU A 204 7.88 14.85 -7.22
CA LEU A 204 8.29 14.71 -5.82
C LEU A 204 8.73 16.06 -5.29
N TRP A 205 8.12 16.47 -4.19
CA TRP A 205 8.38 17.72 -3.49
C TRP A 205 8.92 17.47 -2.10
N LEU A 206 9.66 18.46 -1.58
CA LEU A 206 10.25 18.48 -0.25
C LEU A 206 10.10 19.85 0.37
N ALA A 207 9.82 19.92 1.68
CA ALA A 207 9.88 21.13 2.48
C ALA A 207 10.35 20.82 3.90
N LYS A 208 11.00 21.81 4.54
CA LYS A 208 11.31 21.73 5.98
C LYS A 208 10.08 22.01 6.80
N VAL A 209 9.93 21.28 7.89
CA VAL A 209 8.96 21.59 8.94
C VAL A 209 9.57 22.64 9.86
N LEU A 210 8.91 23.78 9.99
CA LEU A 210 9.38 24.89 10.82
C LEU A 210 8.95 24.71 12.28
N GLU A 211 9.53 25.47 13.19
CA GLU A 211 9.25 25.40 14.64
C GLU A 211 7.78 25.60 15.00
N ASP A 212 7.04 26.39 14.19
CA ASP A 212 5.60 26.62 14.35
C ASP A 212 4.74 25.52 13.70
N GLY A 213 5.37 24.49 13.17
CA GLY A 213 4.73 23.38 12.46
C GLY A 213 4.27 23.74 11.04
N SER A 214 4.53 24.94 10.52
CA SER A 214 4.31 25.28 9.12
C SER A 214 5.43 24.70 8.23
N LEU A 215 5.25 24.73 6.91
CA LEU A 215 6.27 24.30 5.97
C LEU A 215 7.05 25.49 5.43
N SER A 216 8.35 25.30 5.23
CA SER A 216 9.16 26.23 4.42
C SER A 216 8.66 26.25 2.99
N ARG A 217 9.23 27.14 2.15
CA ARG A 217 8.94 27.13 0.71
C ARG A 217 9.27 25.75 0.13
N PRO A 218 8.30 25.07 -0.51
CA PRO A 218 8.52 23.77 -1.12
C PRO A 218 9.53 23.82 -2.26
N GLN A 219 10.32 22.76 -2.37
CA GLN A 219 11.25 22.53 -3.47
C GLN A 219 10.82 21.27 -4.24
N LYS A 220 10.70 21.39 -5.57
CA LYS A 220 10.57 20.21 -6.44
C LYS A 220 11.92 19.53 -6.56
N LEU A 221 11.98 18.22 -6.30
CA LEU A 221 13.20 17.43 -6.38
C LEU A 221 13.35 16.78 -7.76
N VAL A 222 12.38 15.96 -8.15
CA VAL A 222 12.38 15.18 -9.40
C VAL A 222 10.95 15.06 -9.93
N GLY A 223 10.83 14.50 -11.12
CA GLY A 223 9.56 14.25 -11.75
C GLY A 223 9.11 15.36 -12.69
N ASN A 224 8.27 15.00 -13.63
CA ASN A 224 7.68 15.91 -14.62
C ASN A 224 6.49 15.22 -15.30
N VAL A 225 5.90 15.86 -16.32
CA VAL A 225 4.72 15.33 -17.05
C VAL A 225 4.98 14.06 -17.87
N LYS A 226 6.20 13.54 -17.90
CA LYS A 226 6.61 12.32 -18.60
C LYS A 226 7.45 11.38 -17.73
N GLU A 227 7.47 11.63 -16.43
CA GLU A 227 8.18 10.82 -15.46
C GLU A 227 7.26 10.55 -14.29
N SER A 228 6.96 9.28 -14.07
CA SER A 228 6.17 8.83 -12.93
C SER A 228 7.08 8.55 -11.74
N VAL A 229 6.92 9.36 -10.71
CA VAL A 229 7.61 9.19 -9.42
C VAL A 229 6.60 8.78 -8.35
N CYS A 230 6.92 7.76 -7.56
CA CYS A 230 6.00 7.27 -6.54
C CYS A 230 6.72 6.72 -5.30
N GLN A 231 5.94 6.43 -4.27
CA GLN A 231 6.37 5.78 -3.03
C GLN A 231 7.61 6.42 -2.37
N PRO A 232 7.64 7.77 -2.14
CA PRO A 232 8.73 8.36 -1.38
C PRO A 232 8.80 7.72 0.03
N ARG A 233 10.02 7.43 0.49
CA ARG A 233 10.29 6.86 1.82
C ARG A 233 11.64 7.33 2.32
N TRP A 234 11.73 7.49 3.62
CA TRP A 234 12.97 7.81 4.30
C TRP A 234 13.62 6.54 4.83
N SER A 235 14.94 6.40 4.63
CA SER A 235 15.70 5.39 5.36
C SER A 235 15.77 5.73 6.85
N PRO A 236 16.13 4.79 7.73
CA PRO A 236 16.33 5.08 9.15
C PRO A 236 17.30 6.23 9.42
N ALA A 237 18.36 6.39 8.59
CA ALA A 237 19.32 7.50 8.66
C ALA A 237 18.82 8.84 8.07
N GLY A 238 17.59 8.90 7.56
CA GLY A 238 17.02 10.13 7.03
C GLY A 238 17.39 10.42 5.57
N THR A 239 17.76 9.42 4.78
CA THR A 239 17.94 9.58 3.33
C THR A 239 16.63 9.29 2.60
N LEU A 240 16.21 10.21 1.72
CA LEU A 240 14.99 10.07 0.93
C LEU A 240 15.22 9.11 -0.25
N HIS A 241 14.34 8.14 -0.37
CA HIS A 241 14.27 7.19 -1.47
C HIS A 241 12.91 7.28 -2.16
N PHE A 242 12.85 6.87 -3.41
CA PHE A 242 11.62 6.88 -4.20
C PHE A 242 11.72 5.90 -5.37
N ILE A 243 10.64 5.69 -6.07
CA ILE A 243 10.61 4.93 -7.33
C ILE A 243 10.34 5.90 -8.46
N SER A 244 11.06 5.76 -9.58
CA SER A 244 10.87 6.54 -10.81
C SER A 244 11.02 5.67 -12.05
N ASP A 245 10.28 5.99 -13.09
CA ASP A 245 10.35 5.38 -14.42
C ASP A 245 11.30 6.11 -15.39
N ALA A 246 12.14 7.00 -14.89
CA ALA A 246 13.12 7.77 -15.70
C ALA A 246 14.05 6.91 -16.56
N THR A 247 14.25 5.64 -16.20
CA THR A 247 15.03 4.65 -16.98
C THR A 247 14.19 3.83 -17.95
N GLY A 248 12.88 4.14 -18.09
CA GLY A 248 11.93 3.36 -18.89
C GLY A 248 11.23 2.24 -18.12
N TRP A 249 11.61 2.02 -16.87
CA TRP A 249 11.06 1.06 -15.92
C TRP A 249 11.00 1.69 -14.54
N TRP A 250 10.00 1.39 -13.73
CA TRP A 250 9.95 1.85 -12.34
C TRP A 250 11.06 1.21 -11.51
N ASN A 251 12.17 1.94 -11.34
CA ASN A 251 13.34 1.53 -10.56
C ASN A 251 13.45 2.30 -9.24
N LEU A 252 14.22 1.77 -8.29
CA LEU A 252 14.52 2.39 -7.00
C LEU A 252 15.60 3.45 -7.14
N TYR A 253 15.36 4.62 -6.54
CA TYR A 253 16.27 5.76 -6.51
C TYR A 253 16.52 6.24 -5.10
N ARG A 254 17.65 6.90 -4.90
CA ARG A 254 18.02 7.63 -3.71
C ARG A 254 18.25 9.10 -4.07
N TRP A 255 17.81 10.01 -3.20
CA TRP A 255 18.07 11.44 -3.36
C TRP A 255 19.45 11.79 -2.80
N GLU A 256 20.33 12.37 -3.64
CA GLU A 256 21.72 12.75 -3.29
C GLU A 256 21.87 14.27 -3.11
N GLY A 257 20.82 14.97 -2.73
CA GLY A 257 20.82 16.41 -2.51
C GLY A 257 20.62 17.29 -3.74
N GLU A 258 21.07 16.86 -4.90
CA GLU A 258 20.92 17.59 -6.18
C GLU A 258 20.21 16.78 -7.27
N ARG A 259 20.24 15.45 -7.17
CA ARG A 259 19.66 14.54 -8.16
C ARG A 259 19.21 13.22 -7.52
N GLY A 260 18.28 12.57 -8.20
CA GLY A 260 17.98 11.17 -7.94
C GLY A 260 19.03 10.25 -8.53
N GLU A 261 19.58 9.35 -7.75
CA GLU A 261 20.53 8.33 -8.19
C GLU A 261 19.85 6.96 -8.23
N PRO A 262 19.81 6.25 -9.40
CA PRO A 262 19.28 4.91 -9.46
C PRO A 262 20.17 3.94 -8.68
N LEU A 263 19.57 3.13 -7.81
CA LEU A 263 20.30 2.22 -6.93
C LEU A 263 20.75 0.95 -7.67
N PHE A 264 19.84 0.37 -8.44
CA PHE A 264 20.06 -0.85 -9.21
C PHE A 264 19.15 -0.86 -10.44
N PRO A 265 19.49 -0.10 -11.51
CA PRO A 265 18.65 -0.01 -12.69
C PRO A 265 18.61 -1.33 -13.46
N MET A 266 17.39 -1.81 -13.71
CA MET A 266 17.15 -3.03 -14.48
C MET A 266 15.82 -2.93 -15.26
N GLU A 267 15.66 -3.75 -16.28
CA GLU A 267 14.43 -3.89 -17.07
C GLU A 267 13.35 -4.66 -16.26
N SER A 268 12.91 -4.04 -15.17
CA SER A 268 11.95 -4.62 -14.22
C SER A 268 11.16 -3.54 -13.50
N GLU A 269 9.92 -3.89 -13.12
CA GLU A 269 9.01 -2.99 -12.44
C GLU A 269 9.08 -3.17 -10.92
N PHE A 270 9.70 -2.25 -10.21
CA PHE A 270 9.68 -2.20 -8.73
C PHE A 270 8.41 -1.58 -8.17
N SER A 271 7.52 -1.11 -9.02
CA SER A 271 6.20 -0.61 -8.68
C SER A 271 5.18 -1.00 -9.74
N GLY A 272 3.98 -0.51 -9.60
CA GLY A 272 2.91 -0.57 -10.57
C GLY A 272 2.12 0.72 -10.56
N PRO A 273 1.10 0.87 -11.42
CA PRO A 273 0.24 2.05 -11.47
C PRO A 273 -0.36 2.36 -10.10
N GLN A 274 -0.23 3.61 -9.65
CA GLN A 274 -0.66 4.08 -8.33
C GLN A 274 -2.16 4.41 -8.32
N TRP A 275 -3.03 3.38 -8.45
CA TRP A 275 -4.48 3.53 -8.49
C TRP A 275 -5.09 4.02 -7.18
N ASN A 276 -4.46 3.72 -6.07
CA ASN A 276 -4.94 4.06 -4.74
C ASN A 276 -3.79 4.37 -3.79
N PHE A 277 -4.10 5.01 -2.66
CA PHE A 277 -3.11 5.37 -1.66
C PHE A 277 -2.57 4.15 -0.90
N GLY A 278 -1.37 4.34 -0.33
CA GLY A 278 -0.77 3.40 0.61
C GLY A 278 -0.17 2.17 -0.02
N GLN A 279 0.06 2.16 -1.34
CA GLN A 279 0.84 1.12 -2.01
C GLN A 279 2.27 1.10 -1.47
N SER A 280 2.84 -0.09 -1.41
CA SER A 280 4.15 -0.31 -0.82
C SER A 280 4.81 -1.53 -1.43
N SER A 281 5.92 -1.31 -2.12
CA SER A 281 6.71 -2.36 -2.78
C SER A 281 8.13 -2.48 -2.23
N TYR A 282 8.56 -1.58 -1.34
CA TYR A 282 9.86 -1.67 -0.68
C TYR A 282 9.85 -1.12 0.74
N GLY A 283 10.87 -1.48 1.52
CA GLY A 283 11.12 -0.95 2.85
C GLY A 283 12.55 -1.24 3.29
N PHE A 284 13.00 -0.63 4.37
CA PHE A 284 14.37 -0.71 4.85
C PHE A 284 14.51 -1.78 5.92
N GLU A 285 15.47 -2.68 5.74
CA GLU A 285 15.96 -3.58 6.80
C GLU A 285 16.94 -2.82 7.71
N ASP A 286 17.79 -2.00 7.10
CA ASP A 286 18.68 -1.01 7.69
C ASP A 286 18.96 0.12 6.66
N ASP A 287 19.96 0.99 6.93
CA ASP A 287 20.30 2.11 6.05
C ASP A 287 20.93 1.69 4.71
N GLY A 288 21.53 0.51 4.65
CA GLY A 288 22.21 -0.02 3.49
C GLY A 288 21.41 -1.08 2.74
N THR A 289 20.35 -1.62 3.35
CA THR A 289 19.62 -2.80 2.85
C THR A 289 18.16 -2.52 2.67
N ILE A 290 17.67 -2.70 1.46
CA ILE A 290 16.25 -2.56 1.08
C ILE A 290 15.67 -3.93 0.75
N LEU A 291 14.58 -4.31 1.40
CA LEU A 291 13.73 -5.39 0.92
C LEU A 291 12.75 -4.81 -0.09
N CYS A 292 12.62 -5.41 -1.26
CA CYS A 292 11.76 -4.91 -2.33
C CYS A 292 11.05 -6.03 -3.09
N THR A 293 9.94 -5.67 -3.70
CA THR A 293 9.25 -6.53 -4.68
C THR A 293 9.47 -5.93 -6.07
N TYR A 294 9.63 -6.80 -7.07
CA TYR A 294 9.75 -6.37 -8.45
C TYR A 294 9.15 -7.43 -9.39
N THR A 295 8.71 -6.99 -10.56
CA THR A 295 8.22 -7.89 -11.60
C THR A 295 9.28 -8.02 -12.68
N TYR A 296 9.72 -9.24 -12.92
CA TYR A 296 10.67 -9.59 -13.96
C TYR A 296 10.08 -10.70 -14.84
N GLU A 297 10.06 -10.49 -16.14
CA GLU A 297 9.51 -11.45 -17.12
C GLU A 297 8.11 -11.95 -16.75
N GLY A 298 7.22 -11.03 -16.30
CA GLY A 298 5.84 -11.33 -15.93
C GLY A 298 5.65 -12.00 -14.59
N THR A 299 6.71 -12.24 -13.80
CA THR A 299 6.66 -12.89 -12.49
C THR A 299 7.08 -11.93 -11.39
N ALA A 300 6.26 -11.83 -10.34
CA ALA A 300 6.62 -11.05 -9.16
C ALA A 300 7.69 -11.79 -8.34
N ARG A 301 8.65 -11.02 -7.85
CA ARG A 301 9.79 -11.50 -7.08
C ARG A 301 9.96 -10.67 -5.82
N LEU A 302 10.58 -11.29 -4.81
CA LEU A 302 11.02 -10.63 -3.59
C LEU A 302 12.54 -10.58 -3.60
N GLY A 303 13.13 -9.42 -3.34
CA GLY A 303 14.58 -9.22 -3.39
C GLY A 303 15.09 -8.42 -2.20
N ARG A 304 16.36 -8.65 -1.89
CA ARG A 304 17.15 -7.88 -0.94
C ARG A 304 18.21 -7.11 -1.71
N LEU A 305 18.10 -5.80 -1.75
CA LEU A 305 18.99 -4.89 -2.43
C LEU A 305 20.01 -4.32 -1.44
N ASP A 306 21.30 -4.62 -1.63
CA ASP A 306 22.40 -3.91 -0.99
C ASP A 306 22.68 -2.63 -1.78
N THR A 307 22.44 -1.48 -1.15
CA THR A 307 22.56 -0.17 -1.81
C THR A 307 24.01 0.29 -1.94
N LEU A 308 24.93 -0.27 -1.16
CA LEU A 308 26.37 0.04 -1.22
C LEU A 308 27.07 -0.84 -2.26
N ALA A 309 26.86 -2.16 -2.20
CA ALA A 309 27.39 -3.11 -3.16
C ALA A 309 26.68 -3.01 -4.52
N ARG A 310 25.50 -2.40 -4.57
CA ARG A 310 24.61 -2.34 -5.75
C ARG A 310 24.34 -3.75 -6.30
N SER A 311 23.94 -4.65 -5.40
CA SER A 311 23.58 -6.02 -5.75
C SER A 311 22.17 -6.33 -5.26
N LEU A 312 21.44 -7.12 -6.05
CA LEU A 312 20.09 -7.56 -5.73
C LEU A 312 20.08 -9.08 -5.62
N ASP A 313 19.82 -9.59 -4.43
CA ASP A 313 19.68 -11.01 -4.14
C ASP A 313 18.21 -11.38 -4.07
N GLU A 314 17.79 -12.36 -4.87
CA GLU A 314 16.42 -12.87 -4.85
C GLU A 314 16.18 -13.70 -3.59
N ILE A 315 15.07 -13.44 -2.90
CA ILE A 315 14.57 -14.27 -1.79
C ILE A 315 13.53 -15.23 -2.37
N PRO A 316 13.83 -16.54 -2.41
CA PRO A 316 12.89 -17.53 -2.92
C PRO A 316 11.58 -17.51 -2.15
N THR A 317 10.46 -17.50 -2.87
CA THR A 317 9.12 -17.48 -2.31
C THR A 317 8.18 -18.39 -3.11
N PRO A 318 7.22 -19.07 -2.45
CA PRO A 318 6.23 -19.88 -3.16
C PRO A 318 5.09 -19.03 -3.77
N TYR A 319 5.18 -17.70 -3.66
CA TYR A 319 4.13 -16.78 -4.09
C TYR A 319 4.44 -16.18 -5.46
N CYS A 320 3.40 -16.02 -6.27
CA CYS A 320 3.48 -15.39 -7.60
C CYS A 320 3.18 -13.88 -7.56
N GLY A 321 2.76 -13.35 -6.42
CA GLY A 321 2.51 -11.93 -6.20
C GLY A 321 2.82 -11.55 -4.76
N VAL A 322 3.50 -10.43 -4.57
CA VAL A 322 3.84 -9.84 -3.27
C VAL A 322 3.50 -8.36 -3.31
N GLY A 323 2.63 -7.91 -2.40
CA GLY A 323 2.21 -6.51 -2.34
C GLY A 323 2.04 -6.01 -0.91
N SER A 324 1.83 -4.72 -0.75
CA SER A 324 1.68 -4.09 0.58
C SER A 324 2.83 -4.41 1.54
N LEU A 325 4.06 -4.51 1.01
CA LEU A 325 5.25 -4.88 1.76
C LEU A 325 5.55 -3.87 2.86
N GLN A 326 5.70 -4.35 4.08
CA GLN A 326 6.19 -3.58 5.22
C GLN A 326 7.41 -4.28 5.80
N VAL A 327 8.42 -3.48 6.15
CA VAL A 327 9.68 -3.96 6.72
C VAL A 327 9.88 -3.30 8.07
N GLY A 328 10.19 -4.09 9.05
CA GLY A 328 10.48 -3.65 10.42
C GLY A 328 11.73 -4.35 10.95
N LYS A 329 12.03 -4.15 12.22
CA LYS A 329 13.22 -4.70 12.85
C LYS A 329 13.15 -6.24 12.87
N GLY A 330 13.96 -6.89 12.02
CA GLY A 330 14.10 -8.34 11.95
C GLY A 330 12.93 -9.09 11.29
N LEU A 331 11.92 -8.38 10.79
CA LEU A 331 10.78 -8.99 10.13
C LEU A 331 10.29 -8.16 8.94
N ALA A 332 9.65 -8.83 7.98
CA ALA A 332 8.81 -8.21 6.99
C ALA A 332 7.43 -8.87 6.97
N THR A 333 6.44 -8.14 6.49
CA THR A 333 5.09 -8.66 6.29
C THR A 333 4.53 -8.12 4.99
N PHE A 334 3.72 -8.93 4.31
CA PHE A 334 3.17 -8.58 3.01
C PHE A 334 1.89 -9.35 2.71
N LEU A 335 1.16 -8.88 1.72
CA LEU A 335 0.11 -9.63 1.07
C LEU A 335 0.74 -10.53 0.02
N ALA A 336 0.45 -11.82 0.10
CA ALA A 336 0.91 -12.83 -0.84
C ALA A 336 -0.23 -13.32 -1.72
N ALA A 337 0.01 -13.43 -3.02
CA ALA A 337 -0.86 -14.09 -3.97
C ALA A 337 -0.26 -15.42 -4.38
N SER A 338 -1.11 -16.42 -4.53
CA SER A 338 -0.74 -17.74 -5.05
C SER A 338 -1.62 -18.08 -6.24
N THR A 339 -1.09 -18.88 -7.14
CA THR A 339 -1.85 -19.39 -8.30
C THR A 339 -2.75 -20.56 -7.94
N THR A 340 -2.48 -21.24 -6.82
CA THR A 340 -3.15 -22.49 -6.43
C THR A 340 -3.74 -22.44 -5.02
N ALA A 341 -3.57 -21.32 -4.30
CA ALA A 341 -4.07 -21.13 -2.95
C ALA A 341 -4.68 -19.73 -2.76
N PRO A 342 -5.56 -19.53 -1.76
CA PRO A 342 -6.08 -18.22 -1.41
C PRO A 342 -4.95 -17.24 -1.07
N SER A 343 -5.19 -15.95 -1.34
CA SER A 343 -4.27 -14.88 -0.92
C SER A 343 -4.08 -14.89 0.59
N ALA A 344 -2.91 -14.43 1.04
CA ALA A 344 -2.51 -14.52 2.44
C ALA A 344 -1.85 -13.23 2.95
N VAL A 345 -1.94 -13.01 4.26
CA VAL A 345 -0.99 -12.16 4.99
C VAL A 345 0.14 -13.06 5.46
N VAL A 346 1.37 -12.71 5.12
CA VAL A 346 2.58 -13.49 5.41
C VAL A 346 3.54 -12.66 6.22
N ARG A 347 4.13 -13.29 7.25
CA ARG A 347 5.28 -12.77 7.99
C ARG A 347 6.54 -13.49 7.52
N LEU A 348 7.58 -12.73 7.22
CA LEU A 348 8.91 -13.20 6.88
C LEU A 348 9.88 -12.83 8.01
N ASN A 349 10.57 -13.80 8.56
CA ASN A 349 11.71 -13.56 9.44
C ASN A 349 12.94 -13.24 8.57
N LEU A 350 13.53 -12.04 8.72
CA LEU A 350 14.61 -11.56 7.85
C LEU A 350 15.96 -12.26 8.09
N SER A 351 16.16 -12.85 9.27
CA SER A 351 17.40 -13.58 9.57
C SER A 351 17.40 -15.03 9.10
N THR A 352 16.23 -15.70 9.18
CA THR A 352 16.09 -17.13 8.83
C THR A 352 15.44 -17.34 7.47
N LEU A 353 14.86 -16.31 6.89
CA LEU A 353 14.01 -16.32 5.69
C LEU A 353 12.79 -17.24 5.80
N GLN A 354 12.41 -17.63 7.02
CA GLN A 354 11.23 -18.43 7.26
C GLN A 354 9.97 -17.58 7.06
N MET A 355 9.04 -18.07 6.25
CA MET A 355 7.74 -17.48 6.01
C MET A 355 6.66 -18.18 6.83
N THR A 356 5.77 -17.40 7.45
CA THR A 356 4.63 -17.89 8.22
C THR A 356 3.37 -17.22 7.70
N THR A 357 2.38 -18.04 7.28
CA THR A 357 1.05 -17.54 6.92
C THR A 357 0.29 -17.16 8.19
N LEU A 358 -0.11 -15.91 8.31
CA LEU A 358 -0.88 -15.40 9.44
C LEU A 358 -2.39 -15.47 9.19
N ARG A 359 -2.82 -15.21 7.96
CA ARG A 359 -4.24 -15.17 7.58
C ARG A 359 -4.41 -15.56 6.12
N LEU A 360 -5.39 -16.39 5.82
CA LEU A 360 -5.85 -16.67 4.46
C LEU A 360 -7.10 -15.86 4.13
N SER A 361 -7.25 -15.48 2.87
CA SER A 361 -8.44 -14.77 2.38
C SER A 361 -9.67 -15.69 2.25
N SER A 362 -9.48 -16.99 2.25
CA SER A 362 -10.55 -17.98 2.21
C SER A 362 -10.13 -19.27 2.94
N THR A 363 -11.10 -19.94 3.54
CA THR A 363 -10.93 -21.27 4.15
C THR A 363 -11.54 -22.39 3.30
N VAL A 364 -12.01 -22.06 2.10
CA VAL A 364 -12.54 -23.06 1.17
C VAL A 364 -11.41 -23.96 0.72
N THR A 365 -11.60 -25.27 0.91
CA THR A 365 -10.69 -26.30 0.38
C THR A 365 -11.27 -26.79 -0.95
N ILE A 366 -10.46 -26.69 -2.01
CA ILE A 366 -10.77 -27.20 -3.33
C ILE A 366 -9.89 -28.43 -3.57
N ASP A 367 -10.48 -29.50 -4.10
CA ASP A 367 -9.72 -30.67 -4.50
C ASP A 367 -8.63 -30.27 -5.52
N PRO A 368 -7.34 -30.56 -5.27
CA PRO A 368 -6.24 -30.20 -6.16
C PRO A 368 -6.43 -30.66 -7.61
N GLY A 369 -7.20 -31.74 -7.84
CA GLY A 369 -7.56 -32.20 -9.18
C GLY A 369 -8.39 -31.19 -10.00
N TYR A 370 -8.92 -30.14 -9.38
CA TYR A 370 -9.65 -29.06 -10.06
C TYR A 370 -8.86 -27.74 -10.12
N ILE A 371 -7.60 -27.75 -9.67
CA ILE A 371 -6.73 -26.57 -9.67
C ILE A 371 -5.65 -26.78 -10.73
N SER A 372 -5.71 -25.97 -11.79
CA SER A 372 -4.67 -25.96 -12.81
C SER A 372 -3.42 -25.25 -12.30
N GLU A 373 -2.27 -25.91 -12.43
CA GLU A 373 -0.99 -25.26 -12.20
C GLU A 373 -0.64 -24.41 -13.44
N PRO A 374 -0.39 -23.09 -13.28
CA PRO A 374 -0.06 -22.25 -14.40
C PRO A 374 1.42 -22.37 -14.80
N GLU A 375 1.67 -22.08 -16.05
CA GLU A 375 3.02 -21.86 -16.57
C GLU A 375 3.18 -20.43 -17.08
N VAL A 376 4.35 -19.84 -16.88
CA VAL A 376 4.71 -18.55 -17.48
C VAL A 376 5.12 -18.83 -18.92
N ILE A 377 4.45 -18.17 -19.85
CA ILE A 377 4.76 -18.24 -21.28
C ILE A 377 5.30 -16.91 -21.77
N SER A 378 6.24 -16.96 -22.71
CA SER A 378 6.74 -15.79 -23.43
C SER A 378 6.44 -15.96 -24.92
N PHE A 379 6.00 -14.88 -25.55
CA PHE A 379 5.71 -14.87 -26.99
C PHE A 379 6.09 -13.54 -27.62
N PRO A 380 6.55 -13.56 -28.91
CA PRO A 380 6.97 -12.35 -29.59
C PRO A 380 5.78 -11.43 -29.87
N THR A 381 6.04 -10.12 -29.81
CA THR A 381 5.10 -9.05 -30.16
C THR A 381 5.72 -8.06 -31.14
N THR A 382 4.99 -7.00 -31.49
CA THR A 382 5.45 -5.97 -32.42
C THR A 382 6.71 -5.27 -31.92
N GLY A 383 7.58 -4.85 -32.86
CA GLY A 383 8.81 -4.14 -32.53
C GLY A 383 9.97 -5.03 -32.05
N GLY A 384 9.80 -6.35 -32.07
CA GLY A 384 10.84 -7.29 -31.62
C GLY A 384 10.85 -7.50 -30.10
N PHE A 385 9.82 -7.04 -29.40
CA PHE A 385 9.63 -7.27 -27.99
C PHE A 385 8.97 -8.62 -27.70
N ASN A 386 9.14 -9.14 -26.49
CA ASN A 386 8.39 -10.26 -25.96
C ASN A 386 7.31 -9.76 -25.02
N ALA A 387 6.14 -10.39 -25.09
CA ALA A 387 5.12 -10.30 -24.05
C ALA A 387 5.13 -11.57 -23.21
N TYR A 388 4.70 -11.44 -21.96
CA TYR A 388 4.64 -12.54 -21.00
C TYR A 388 3.19 -12.77 -20.59
N GLY A 389 2.84 -14.02 -20.33
CA GLY A 389 1.49 -14.38 -19.89
C GLY A 389 1.54 -15.56 -18.91
N ILE A 390 0.48 -15.69 -18.13
CA ILE A 390 0.28 -16.83 -17.25
C ILE A 390 -0.79 -17.71 -17.89
N TYR A 391 -0.38 -18.91 -18.31
CA TYR A 391 -1.23 -19.86 -19.00
C TYR A 391 -1.70 -20.97 -18.05
N TYR A 392 -2.99 -21.14 -17.91
CA TYR A 392 -3.61 -22.21 -17.15
C TYR A 392 -4.07 -23.31 -18.11
N ARG A 393 -3.42 -24.46 -18.06
CA ARG A 393 -3.85 -25.63 -18.86
C ARG A 393 -5.17 -26.16 -18.36
N SER A 394 -6.06 -26.55 -19.29
CA SER A 394 -7.22 -27.35 -18.91
C SER A 394 -6.73 -28.70 -18.37
N ILE A 395 -7.21 -29.08 -17.20
CA ILE A 395 -6.87 -30.36 -16.53
C ILE A 395 -7.97 -31.42 -16.67
N PHE A 396 -8.96 -31.17 -17.52
CA PHE A 396 -10.10 -32.07 -17.78
C PHE A 396 -10.03 -32.68 -19.17
#